data_0600c638a13e12d483967507759498d0
#
_entry.id   0600c638a13e12d483967507759498d0
#
_cell.length_a   1.000
_cell.length_b   1.000
_cell.length_c   1.000
_cell.angle_alpha   90.00
_cell.angle_beta   90.00
_cell.angle_gamma   90.00
#
_symmetry.space_group_name_H-M   'P 1'
#
loop_
_entity.id
_entity.type
_entity.pdbx_description
1 polymer ?
#
loop_
_entity_poly.entity_id
_entity_poly.type
_entity_poly.pdbx_seq_one_letter_code
_entity_poly.pdbx_strand_id
1 'polypeptide(L)'
;MSDIVLSFDRVSKRYRLRRGWHTLSFGEAIGRLRRRVRASDTASDDFFWALRDVNFQIRQGESVGLIGSNGAGKSTTLKILSRVTVPTHGTFSAVGRVGALIEVGAGFHFDLTGRENVYLNGAIMGMSRAEVESKFDRIVAFAEIDRFIDTPIKYYSSGMAVRLGFAVAAHVNPDILLVDEVLAVGDAAFQAKCLNKLAELREQDKTIVLVTHNMTNVVQHCDRVIWMDRGTVRAAGDPEEIVEQYLQAVQPQTAAAAAPTLDESAPIRIGTVTARDHRGETDQPLVYGARATIEVEYEVTAPVSDPVIGITFVNATGHALGGLTSRLAGLKLDVSQPTGVVRLVLDPVIFTRGTYKVSVSALDERIQRFYDMKSQAASFTVDGPSLATREVSGHVVYPHHWESNGGQPS
;
A
#
# COMPACT_ATOMS: atom_id res chain seq x y z
N MET A 1 -18.36 24.63 -16.78
CA MET A 1 -19.25 23.58 -16.20
C MET A 1 -18.34 22.60 -15.52
N SER A 2 -18.60 22.22 -14.29
CA SER A 2 -17.72 21.33 -13.54
C SER A 2 -17.81 19.92 -14.13
N ASP A 3 -16.69 19.45 -14.68
CA ASP A 3 -16.60 18.11 -15.31
C ASP A 3 -16.55 17.00 -14.25
N ILE A 4 -17.52 16.99 -13.31
CA ILE A 4 -17.65 15.95 -12.30
C ILE A 4 -18.20 14.70 -12.98
N VAL A 5 -17.40 13.64 -12.99
CA VAL A 5 -17.78 12.35 -13.58
C VAL A 5 -18.19 11.31 -12.55
N LEU A 6 -17.76 11.48 -11.27
CA LEU A 6 -18.20 10.65 -10.15
C LEU A 6 -18.61 11.53 -8.97
N SER A 7 -19.73 11.22 -8.33
CA SER A 7 -20.19 11.93 -7.13
C SER A 7 -20.84 10.97 -6.15
N PHE A 8 -20.39 11.05 -4.89
CA PHE A 8 -21.03 10.50 -3.70
C PHE A 8 -21.62 11.65 -2.90
N ASP A 9 -22.93 11.61 -2.67
CA ASP A 9 -23.65 12.57 -1.83
C ASP A 9 -24.32 11.82 -0.69
N ARG A 10 -23.75 11.97 0.52
CA ARG A 10 -24.20 11.36 1.78
C ARG A 10 -24.43 9.85 1.67
N VAL A 11 -23.56 9.16 0.94
CA VAL A 11 -23.68 7.74 0.67
C VAL A 11 -23.41 6.94 1.95
N SER A 12 -24.40 6.12 2.31
CA SER A 12 -24.28 5.17 3.42
C SER A 12 -24.64 3.76 2.94
N LYS A 13 -23.92 2.76 3.40
CA LYS A 13 -24.14 1.35 3.07
C LYS A 13 -24.08 0.47 4.31
N ARG A 14 -25.14 -0.31 4.55
CA ARG A 14 -25.19 -1.32 5.61
C ARG A 14 -25.34 -2.71 5.04
N TYR A 15 -24.78 -3.68 5.73
CA TYR A 15 -24.95 -5.10 5.46
C TYR A 15 -25.58 -5.78 6.65
N ARG A 16 -26.42 -6.79 6.39
CA ARG A 16 -26.99 -7.62 7.44
C ARG A 16 -25.97 -8.62 7.93
N LEU A 17 -25.72 -8.65 9.24
CA LEU A 17 -24.89 -9.67 9.88
C LEU A 17 -25.71 -10.96 9.94
N ARG A 18 -25.37 -11.95 9.11
CA ARG A 18 -25.88 -13.30 9.27
C ARG A 18 -25.14 -13.93 10.44
N ARG A 19 -25.71 -13.87 11.64
CA ARG A 19 -25.24 -14.69 12.77
C ARG A 19 -25.44 -16.16 12.41
N GLY A 20 -24.33 -16.85 12.19
CA GLY A 20 -24.10 -18.30 12.11
C GLY A 20 -25.22 -19.20 11.61
N TRP A 21 -24.92 -19.95 10.56
CA TRP A 21 -25.52 -21.26 10.33
C TRP A 21 -24.99 -22.21 11.42
N HIS A 22 -25.48 -22.08 12.65
CA HIS A 22 -25.50 -23.24 13.53
C HIS A 22 -26.59 -24.15 12.98
N THR A 23 -26.24 -25.41 12.67
CA THR A 23 -27.18 -26.49 12.48
C THR A 23 -28.07 -26.50 13.70
N LEU A 24 -29.24 -25.88 13.60
CA LEU A 24 -30.22 -25.88 14.68
C LEU A 24 -30.67 -27.32 14.87
N SER A 25 -30.45 -27.89 16.05
CA SER A 25 -31.14 -29.14 16.45
C SER A 25 -32.63 -28.87 16.48
N PHE A 26 -33.44 -29.87 16.15
CA PHE A 26 -34.91 -29.75 16.05
C PHE A 26 -35.55 -29.17 17.33
N GLY A 27 -34.92 -29.33 18.50
CA GLY A 27 -35.38 -28.77 19.78
C GLY A 27 -35.23 -27.26 19.91
N GLU A 28 -34.19 -26.66 19.29
CA GLU A 28 -33.95 -25.21 19.32
C GLU A 28 -34.88 -24.44 18.39
N ALA A 29 -35.35 -25.07 17.28
CA ALA A 29 -36.33 -24.49 16.38
C ALA A 29 -37.68 -24.25 17.06
N ILE A 30 -38.13 -25.21 17.89
CA ILE A 30 -39.41 -25.10 18.66
C ILE A 30 -39.30 -24.04 19.76
N GLY A 31 -38.13 -23.90 20.41
CA GLY A 31 -37.87 -22.89 21.44
C GLY A 31 -37.93 -21.46 20.89
N ARG A 32 -37.47 -21.23 19.63
CA ARG A 32 -37.54 -19.90 18.96
C ARG A 32 -38.94 -19.52 18.52
N LEU A 33 -39.78 -20.48 18.14
CA LEU A 33 -41.19 -20.18 17.81
C LEU A 33 -41.95 -19.59 19.01
N ARG A 34 -41.68 -20.10 20.24
CA ARG A 34 -42.28 -19.62 21.51
C ARG A 34 -41.70 -18.28 21.98
N ARG A 35 -40.43 -17.92 21.60
CA ARG A 35 -39.80 -16.62 21.95
C ARG A 35 -40.18 -15.50 21.01
N ARG A 36 -40.66 -15.78 19.78
CA ARG A 36 -41.05 -14.74 18.79
C ARG A 36 -42.26 -13.91 19.22
N VAL A 37 -43.02 -14.35 20.25
CA VAL A 37 -44.19 -13.65 20.76
C VAL A 37 -43.86 -12.64 21.87
N ARG A 38 -42.61 -12.53 22.35
CA ARG A 38 -42.24 -11.66 23.46
C ARG A 38 -41.00 -10.77 23.25
N ALA A 39 -40.50 -10.58 22.05
CA ALA A 39 -39.36 -9.70 21.80
C ALA A 39 -39.76 -8.53 20.94
N SER A 40 -40.35 -7.50 21.59
CA SER A 40 -40.25 -6.12 21.13
C SER A 40 -38.89 -5.55 21.56
N ASP A 41 -38.24 -4.82 20.64
CA ASP A 41 -37.14 -3.90 20.87
C ASP A 41 -35.75 -4.39 21.32
N THR A 42 -35.06 -5.16 20.43
CA THR A 42 -33.60 -5.10 20.34
C THR A 42 -33.13 -5.36 18.91
N ALA A 43 -33.61 -4.59 17.96
CA ALA A 43 -33.33 -4.76 16.52
C ALA A 43 -32.04 -4.03 16.04
N SER A 44 -31.15 -3.55 16.94
CA SER A 44 -29.99 -2.74 16.53
C SER A 44 -28.70 -3.53 16.22
N ASP A 45 -28.61 -4.82 16.56
CA ASP A 45 -27.36 -5.59 16.47
C ASP A 45 -27.19 -6.44 15.18
N ASP A 46 -28.16 -6.43 14.27
CA ASP A 46 -28.13 -7.27 13.08
C ASP A 46 -27.48 -6.63 11.83
N PHE A 47 -27.01 -5.39 11.93
CA PHE A 47 -26.47 -4.66 10.80
C PHE A 47 -25.09 -4.09 11.08
N PHE A 48 -24.22 -4.19 10.08
CA PHE A 48 -22.91 -3.54 10.04
C PHE A 48 -22.92 -2.42 9.00
N TRP A 49 -22.53 -1.21 9.41
CA TRP A 49 -22.36 -0.08 8.50
C TRP A 49 -20.98 -0.10 7.92
N ALA A 50 -20.89 -0.42 6.61
CA ALA A 50 -19.65 -0.39 5.87
C ALA A 50 -19.28 1.02 5.39
N LEU A 51 -20.29 1.86 5.12
CA LEU A 51 -20.12 3.29 4.80
C LEU A 51 -21.16 4.10 5.57
N ARG A 52 -20.74 5.30 6.01
CA ARG A 52 -21.60 6.26 6.73
C ARG A 52 -21.34 7.66 6.20
N ASP A 53 -22.36 8.28 5.61
CA ASP A 53 -22.37 9.68 5.17
C ASP A 53 -21.12 10.07 4.34
N VAL A 54 -20.74 9.23 3.39
CA VAL A 54 -19.57 9.42 2.55
C VAL A 54 -19.88 10.46 1.48
N ASN A 55 -19.02 11.50 1.39
CA ASN A 55 -19.15 12.61 0.46
C ASN A 55 -17.82 12.83 -0.26
N PHE A 56 -17.80 12.74 -1.58
CA PHE A 56 -16.69 13.16 -2.44
C PHE A 56 -17.13 13.27 -3.90
N GLN A 57 -16.32 13.97 -4.69
CA GLN A 57 -16.52 14.12 -6.13
C GLN A 57 -15.18 13.89 -6.84
N ILE A 58 -15.22 13.36 -8.06
CA ILE A 58 -14.05 13.15 -8.91
C ILE A 58 -14.32 13.80 -10.25
N ARG A 59 -13.33 14.54 -10.74
CA ARG A 59 -13.41 15.25 -12.03
C ARG A 59 -12.94 14.34 -13.17
N GLN A 60 -13.33 14.69 -14.40
CA GLN A 60 -12.81 14.05 -15.60
C GLN A 60 -11.27 14.17 -15.65
N GLY A 61 -10.61 13.09 -16.08
CA GLY A 61 -9.14 13.04 -16.18
C GLY A 61 -8.40 12.94 -14.84
N GLU A 62 -9.10 13.06 -13.69
CA GLU A 62 -8.49 13.02 -12.37
C GLU A 62 -8.11 11.58 -11.98
N SER A 63 -6.88 11.37 -11.52
CA SER A 63 -6.43 10.12 -10.89
C SER A 63 -6.52 10.23 -9.38
N VAL A 64 -7.40 9.46 -8.76
CA VAL A 64 -7.68 9.53 -7.32
C VAL A 64 -7.28 8.25 -6.61
N GLY A 65 -6.41 8.37 -5.60
CA GLY A 65 -6.05 7.30 -4.68
C GLY A 65 -7.10 7.14 -3.57
N LEU A 66 -7.59 5.94 -3.33
CA LEU A 66 -8.46 5.63 -2.19
C LEU A 66 -7.68 4.78 -1.19
N ILE A 67 -7.27 5.37 -0.08
CA ILE A 67 -6.46 4.73 0.96
C ILE A 67 -7.22 4.52 2.27
N GLY A 68 -6.68 3.70 3.16
CA GLY A 68 -7.25 3.41 4.48
C GLY A 68 -6.94 1.99 4.94
N SER A 69 -7.14 1.70 6.22
CA SER A 69 -6.92 0.38 6.82
C SER A 69 -7.90 -0.68 6.27
N ASN A 70 -7.64 -1.95 6.59
CA ASN A 70 -8.59 -3.03 6.29
C ASN A 70 -9.90 -2.77 7.03
N GLY A 71 -11.04 -2.90 6.33
CA GLY A 71 -12.35 -2.57 6.88
C GLY A 71 -12.72 -1.08 6.85
N ALA A 72 -11.88 -0.18 6.33
CA ALA A 72 -12.19 1.25 6.20
C ALA A 72 -13.35 1.56 5.22
N GLY A 73 -13.80 0.60 4.41
CA GLY A 73 -14.91 0.79 3.46
C GLY A 73 -14.48 0.88 1.99
N LYS A 74 -13.18 0.79 1.67
CA LYS A 74 -12.64 0.92 0.30
C LYS A 74 -13.32 -0.02 -0.70
N SER A 75 -13.34 -1.33 -0.43
CA SER A 75 -13.97 -2.32 -1.32
C SER A 75 -15.48 -2.11 -1.45
N THR A 76 -16.17 -1.61 -0.41
CA THR A 76 -17.59 -1.27 -0.50
C THR A 76 -17.80 -0.04 -1.39
N THR A 77 -16.93 0.96 -1.30
CA THR A 77 -16.94 2.12 -2.18
C THR A 77 -16.73 1.69 -3.64
N LEU A 78 -15.73 0.85 -3.91
CA LEU A 78 -15.52 0.30 -5.26
C LEU A 78 -16.73 -0.49 -5.78
N LYS A 79 -17.38 -1.31 -4.94
CA LYS A 79 -18.60 -2.05 -5.32
C LYS A 79 -19.78 -1.13 -5.67
N ILE A 80 -19.88 0.04 -5.05
CA ILE A 80 -20.87 1.06 -5.44
C ILE A 80 -20.46 1.73 -6.74
N LEU A 81 -19.19 2.14 -6.88
CA LEU A 81 -18.64 2.76 -8.09
C LEU A 81 -18.83 1.87 -9.32
N SER A 82 -18.60 0.55 -9.18
CA SER A 82 -18.78 -0.45 -10.24
C SER A 82 -20.24 -0.91 -10.43
N ARG A 83 -21.21 -0.32 -9.67
CA ARG A 83 -22.64 -0.69 -9.70
C ARG A 83 -22.94 -2.15 -9.31
N VAL A 84 -22.00 -2.84 -8.66
CA VAL A 84 -22.21 -4.20 -8.09
C VAL A 84 -23.19 -4.15 -6.92
N THR A 85 -23.21 -3.04 -6.19
CA THR A 85 -24.18 -2.80 -5.10
C THR A 85 -24.68 -1.36 -5.12
N VAL A 86 -25.87 -1.15 -4.54
CA VAL A 86 -26.46 0.18 -4.43
C VAL A 86 -26.29 0.73 -2.99
N PRO A 87 -26.25 2.05 -2.82
CA PRO A 87 -26.28 2.67 -1.49
C PRO A 87 -27.53 2.27 -0.70
N THR A 88 -27.46 2.29 0.63
CA THR A 88 -28.65 2.17 1.50
C THR A 88 -29.30 3.53 1.69
N HIS A 89 -28.50 4.60 1.79
CA HIS A 89 -28.92 5.98 1.84
C HIS A 89 -27.98 6.85 1.01
N GLY A 90 -28.42 8.03 0.62
CA GLY A 90 -27.66 8.95 -0.21
C GLY A 90 -27.74 8.61 -1.69
N THR A 91 -27.02 9.37 -2.50
CA THR A 91 -27.00 9.20 -3.96
C THR A 91 -25.59 9.04 -4.50
N PHE A 92 -25.44 8.19 -5.49
CA PHE A 92 -24.24 7.98 -6.27
C PHE A 92 -24.54 8.28 -7.73
N SER A 93 -23.69 9.04 -8.38
CA SER A 93 -23.76 9.27 -9.83
C SER A 93 -22.41 8.99 -10.49
N ALA A 94 -22.45 8.42 -11.68
CA ALA A 94 -21.32 8.21 -12.56
C ALA A 94 -21.73 8.52 -14.00
N VAL A 95 -20.94 9.36 -14.66
CA VAL A 95 -21.13 9.78 -16.06
C VAL A 95 -20.06 9.11 -16.92
N GLY A 96 -20.45 8.39 -17.94
CA GLY A 96 -19.56 7.63 -18.81
C GLY A 96 -19.51 6.14 -18.47
N ARG A 97 -18.67 5.43 -19.24
CA ARG A 97 -18.44 3.99 -19.13
C ARG A 97 -17.44 3.69 -18.00
N VAL A 98 -17.88 2.94 -17.01
CA VAL A 98 -17.04 2.50 -15.89
C VAL A 98 -16.45 1.13 -16.21
N GLY A 99 -15.13 1.04 -16.25
CA GLY A 99 -14.37 -0.21 -16.29
C GLY A 99 -13.85 -0.53 -14.89
N ALA A 100 -14.01 -1.77 -14.44
CA ALA A 100 -13.59 -2.15 -13.10
C ALA A 100 -12.60 -3.32 -13.14
N LEU A 101 -11.40 -3.10 -12.64
CA LEU A 101 -10.38 -4.11 -12.35
C LEU A 101 -10.53 -4.59 -10.89
N ILE A 102 -11.77 -4.90 -10.49
CA ILE A 102 -12.09 -5.38 -9.14
C ILE A 102 -12.26 -6.89 -9.24
N GLU A 103 -11.54 -7.65 -8.40
CA GLU A 103 -11.58 -9.11 -8.42
C GLU A 103 -11.29 -9.67 -9.84
N VAL A 104 -10.08 -9.38 -10.37
CA VAL A 104 -9.65 -9.84 -11.71
C VAL A 104 -9.83 -11.35 -11.85
N GLY A 105 -10.61 -11.77 -12.85
CA GLY A 105 -11.05 -13.16 -13.00
C GLY A 105 -12.44 -13.45 -12.41
N ALA A 106 -13.03 -12.55 -11.64
CA ALA A 106 -14.47 -12.63 -11.32
C ALA A 106 -15.28 -12.40 -12.60
N GLY A 107 -15.98 -13.41 -13.05
CA GLY A 107 -16.71 -13.40 -14.33
C GLY A 107 -16.09 -14.34 -15.36
N PHE A 108 -14.96 -14.98 -15.09
CA PHE A 108 -14.47 -16.07 -15.91
C PHE A 108 -15.29 -17.34 -15.68
N HIS A 109 -15.66 -17.97 -16.76
CA HIS A 109 -16.25 -19.30 -16.71
C HIS A 109 -15.13 -20.34 -16.86
N PHE A 110 -14.92 -21.15 -15.86
CA PHE A 110 -13.76 -22.05 -15.78
C PHE A 110 -13.73 -23.12 -16.88
N ASP A 111 -14.89 -23.53 -17.40
CA ASP A 111 -14.99 -24.53 -18.47
C ASP A 111 -14.82 -23.94 -19.86
N LEU A 112 -14.89 -22.63 -20.03
CA LEU A 112 -14.65 -21.93 -21.27
C LEU A 112 -13.13 -21.70 -21.47
N THR A 113 -12.73 -21.64 -22.73
CA THR A 113 -11.37 -21.31 -23.15
C THR A 113 -11.02 -19.85 -22.81
N GLY A 114 -9.73 -19.52 -22.82
CA GLY A 114 -9.28 -18.12 -22.69
C GLY A 114 -9.94 -17.22 -23.74
N ARG A 115 -10.03 -17.68 -24.99
CA ARG A 115 -10.69 -16.96 -26.10
C ARG A 115 -12.14 -16.65 -25.76
N GLU A 116 -12.92 -17.65 -25.40
CA GLU A 116 -14.34 -17.48 -25.06
C GLU A 116 -14.52 -16.54 -23.84
N ASN A 117 -13.62 -16.63 -22.88
CA ASN A 117 -13.62 -15.74 -21.72
C ASN A 117 -13.25 -14.29 -22.08
N VAL A 118 -12.40 -14.03 -23.07
CA VAL A 118 -12.14 -12.67 -23.58
C VAL A 118 -13.45 -12.05 -24.11
N TYR A 119 -14.23 -12.79 -24.91
CA TYR A 119 -15.52 -12.32 -25.41
C TYR A 119 -16.53 -12.15 -24.28
N LEU A 120 -16.63 -13.12 -23.37
CA LEU A 120 -17.55 -13.06 -22.22
C LEU A 120 -17.26 -11.85 -21.33
N ASN A 121 -16.01 -11.69 -20.91
CA ASN A 121 -15.63 -10.56 -20.06
C ASN A 121 -15.72 -9.21 -20.79
N GLY A 122 -15.33 -9.18 -22.06
CA GLY A 122 -15.52 -7.99 -22.89
C GLY A 122 -16.97 -7.54 -22.91
N ALA A 123 -17.90 -8.49 -23.10
CA ALA A 123 -19.34 -8.20 -23.08
C ALA A 123 -19.84 -7.76 -21.72
N ILE A 124 -19.39 -8.40 -20.61
CA ILE A 124 -19.72 -8.00 -19.23
C ILE A 124 -19.25 -6.57 -18.96
N MET A 125 -18.07 -6.19 -19.47
CA MET A 125 -17.52 -4.84 -19.35
C MET A 125 -18.10 -3.86 -20.39
N GLY A 126 -19.11 -4.30 -21.18
CA GLY A 126 -19.85 -3.47 -22.11
C GLY A 126 -19.17 -3.25 -23.46
N MET A 127 -18.21 -4.08 -23.89
CA MET A 127 -17.70 -4.07 -25.26
C MET A 127 -18.69 -4.78 -26.18
N SER A 128 -18.90 -4.26 -27.39
CA SER A 128 -19.56 -4.99 -28.45
C SER A 128 -18.66 -6.13 -28.97
N ARG A 129 -19.25 -7.15 -29.59
CA ARG A 129 -18.49 -8.25 -30.18
C ARG A 129 -17.46 -7.77 -31.20
N ALA A 130 -17.81 -6.81 -32.04
CA ALA A 130 -16.92 -6.22 -33.03
C ALA A 130 -15.74 -5.46 -32.35
N GLU A 131 -16.02 -4.79 -31.22
CA GLU A 131 -14.99 -4.12 -30.43
C GLU A 131 -14.00 -5.11 -29.81
N VAL A 132 -14.50 -6.23 -29.25
CA VAL A 132 -13.64 -7.29 -28.72
C VAL A 132 -12.79 -7.88 -29.85
N GLU A 133 -13.39 -8.21 -31.00
CA GLU A 133 -12.71 -8.80 -32.15
C GLU A 133 -11.57 -7.90 -32.67
N SER A 134 -11.81 -6.58 -32.76
CA SER A 134 -10.79 -5.61 -33.19
C SER A 134 -9.61 -5.47 -32.23
N LYS A 135 -9.79 -5.83 -30.97
CA LYS A 135 -8.79 -5.70 -29.89
C LYS A 135 -8.20 -7.04 -29.47
N PHE A 136 -8.75 -8.16 -29.97
CA PHE A 136 -8.46 -9.51 -29.49
C PHE A 136 -6.96 -9.82 -29.48
N ASP A 137 -6.28 -9.62 -30.58
CA ASP A 137 -4.84 -9.94 -30.69
C ASP A 137 -3.99 -9.09 -29.72
N ARG A 138 -4.36 -7.82 -29.51
CA ARG A 138 -3.70 -6.94 -28.54
C ARG A 138 -3.93 -7.37 -27.10
N ILE A 139 -5.14 -7.85 -26.79
CA ILE A 139 -5.47 -8.40 -25.47
C ILE A 139 -4.60 -9.63 -25.19
N VAL A 140 -4.54 -10.56 -26.15
CA VAL A 140 -3.81 -11.82 -26.02
C VAL A 140 -2.29 -11.56 -25.89
N ALA A 141 -1.76 -10.70 -26.74
CA ALA A 141 -0.34 -10.30 -26.71
C ALA A 141 0.02 -9.58 -25.39
N PHE A 142 -0.88 -8.74 -24.86
CA PHE A 142 -0.67 -8.09 -23.57
C PHE A 142 -0.60 -9.10 -22.42
N ALA A 143 -1.51 -10.10 -22.42
CA ALA A 143 -1.57 -11.13 -21.40
C ALA A 143 -0.43 -12.15 -21.49
N GLU A 144 0.26 -12.25 -22.64
CA GLU A 144 1.36 -13.22 -22.91
C GLU A 144 0.91 -14.68 -22.77
N ILE A 145 -0.29 -15.00 -23.26
CA ILE A 145 -0.90 -16.34 -23.16
C ILE A 145 -1.25 -16.95 -24.51
N ASP A 146 -0.64 -16.50 -25.59
CA ASP A 146 -0.95 -16.92 -26.96
C ASP A 146 -1.07 -18.44 -27.12
N ARG A 147 -0.14 -19.19 -26.52
CA ARG A 147 -0.11 -20.67 -26.60
C ARG A 147 -1.26 -21.34 -25.87
N PHE A 148 -1.91 -20.66 -24.94
CA PHE A 148 -2.93 -21.21 -24.04
C PHE A 148 -4.31 -20.64 -24.31
N ILE A 149 -4.46 -19.71 -25.27
CA ILE A 149 -5.70 -18.96 -25.48
C ILE A 149 -6.91 -19.86 -25.78
N ASP A 150 -6.69 -21.01 -26.41
CA ASP A 150 -7.72 -21.99 -26.74
C ASP A 150 -7.85 -23.13 -25.71
N THR A 151 -7.15 -23.00 -24.56
CA THR A 151 -7.24 -23.91 -23.41
C THR A 151 -8.29 -23.43 -22.43
N PRO A 152 -9.14 -24.29 -21.82
CA PRO A 152 -10.06 -23.92 -20.75
C PRO A 152 -9.35 -23.31 -19.54
N ILE A 153 -9.95 -22.26 -18.97
CA ILE A 153 -9.33 -21.47 -17.85
C ILE A 153 -9.07 -22.32 -16.60
N LYS A 154 -9.84 -23.40 -16.37
CA LYS A 154 -9.56 -24.33 -15.26
C LYS A 154 -8.16 -24.94 -15.26
N TYR A 155 -7.47 -24.92 -16.42
CA TYR A 155 -6.09 -25.39 -16.55
C TYR A 155 -5.06 -24.23 -16.49
N TYR A 156 -5.49 -23.00 -16.33
CA TYR A 156 -4.60 -21.85 -16.18
C TYR A 156 -4.01 -21.82 -14.76
N SER A 157 -2.80 -21.31 -14.64
CA SER A 157 -2.31 -20.85 -13.35
C SER A 157 -3.10 -19.62 -12.90
N SER A 158 -3.11 -19.36 -11.59
CA SER A 158 -3.74 -18.14 -11.06
C SER A 158 -3.18 -16.87 -11.73
N GLY A 159 -1.85 -16.84 -11.98
CA GLY A 159 -1.19 -15.74 -12.69
C GLY A 159 -1.69 -15.57 -14.12
N MET A 160 -1.87 -16.65 -14.89
CA MET A 160 -2.40 -16.57 -16.26
C MET A 160 -3.84 -16.02 -16.29
N ALA A 161 -4.69 -16.50 -15.39
CA ALA A 161 -6.07 -16.02 -15.31
C ALA A 161 -6.13 -14.52 -14.99
N VAL A 162 -5.30 -14.07 -14.06
CA VAL A 162 -5.23 -12.66 -13.69
C VAL A 162 -4.65 -11.80 -14.81
N ARG A 163 -3.59 -12.25 -15.49
CA ARG A 163 -3.03 -11.56 -16.67
C ARG A 163 -4.08 -11.36 -17.76
N LEU A 164 -4.86 -12.42 -18.07
CA LEU A 164 -5.95 -12.33 -19.05
C LEU A 164 -7.03 -11.34 -18.62
N GLY A 165 -7.49 -11.42 -17.38
CA GLY A 165 -8.52 -10.51 -16.86
C GLY A 165 -8.09 -9.05 -16.89
N PHE A 166 -6.83 -8.76 -16.48
CA PHE A 166 -6.27 -7.42 -16.58
C PHE A 166 -6.18 -6.96 -18.04
N ALA A 167 -5.68 -7.82 -18.93
CA ALA A 167 -5.55 -7.50 -20.36
C ALA A 167 -6.90 -7.11 -20.97
N VAL A 168 -7.97 -7.87 -20.70
CA VAL A 168 -9.31 -7.52 -21.17
C VAL A 168 -9.71 -6.14 -20.65
N ALA A 169 -9.65 -5.92 -19.34
CA ALA A 169 -10.10 -4.68 -18.71
C ALA A 169 -9.30 -3.45 -19.14
N ALA A 170 -7.97 -3.58 -19.31
CA ALA A 170 -7.11 -2.51 -19.79
C ALA A 170 -7.40 -2.09 -21.24
N HIS A 171 -8.05 -2.96 -22.02
CA HIS A 171 -8.43 -2.70 -23.42
C HIS A 171 -9.91 -2.30 -23.61
N VAL A 172 -10.71 -2.28 -22.54
CA VAL A 172 -12.12 -1.81 -22.59
C VAL A 172 -12.23 -0.35 -23.05
N ASN A 173 -11.18 0.45 -22.85
CA ASN A 173 -11.16 1.90 -23.07
C ASN A 173 -12.32 2.61 -22.33
N PRO A 174 -12.39 2.48 -20.99
CA PRO A 174 -13.43 3.12 -20.20
C PRO A 174 -13.21 4.64 -20.10
N ASP A 175 -14.25 5.39 -19.72
CA ASP A 175 -14.10 6.81 -19.32
C ASP A 175 -13.61 6.92 -17.89
N ILE A 176 -13.98 5.92 -17.05
CA ILE A 176 -13.60 5.82 -15.64
C ILE A 176 -13.06 4.40 -15.40
N LEU A 177 -11.82 4.29 -14.96
CA LEU A 177 -11.18 3.02 -14.61
C LEU A 177 -11.06 2.87 -13.08
N LEU A 178 -11.65 1.83 -12.55
CA LEU A 178 -11.50 1.46 -11.14
C LEU A 178 -10.45 0.36 -11.03
N VAL A 179 -9.42 0.58 -10.23
CA VAL A 179 -8.29 -0.35 -10.05
C VAL A 179 -8.19 -0.71 -8.57
N ASP A 180 -8.41 -1.98 -8.25
CA ASP A 180 -8.17 -2.52 -6.91
C ASP A 180 -6.78 -3.16 -6.84
N GLU A 181 -6.23 -3.45 -5.70
CA GLU A 181 -4.91 -4.04 -5.39
C GLU A 181 -4.28 -4.99 -6.42
N VAL A 182 -4.99 -5.29 -7.47
CA VAL A 182 -4.64 -6.22 -8.56
C VAL A 182 -3.36 -5.83 -9.32
N LEU A 183 -2.85 -4.60 -9.14
CA LEU A 183 -1.56 -4.19 -9.72
C LEU A 183 -0.36 -4.96 -9.14
N ALA A 184 -0.53 -5.61 -7.99
CA ALA A 184 0.50 -6.43 -7.35
C ALA A 184 0.55 -7.88 -7.89
N VAL A 185 -0.27 -8.22 -8.90
CA VAL A 185 -0.39 -9.58 -9.42
C VAL A 185 0.50 -9.80 -10.65
N GLY A 186 1.09 -10.98 -10.70
CA GLY A 186 2.07 -11.35 -11.74
C GLY A 186 3.51 -11.10 -11.28
N ASP A 187 4.43 -11.24 -12.20
CA ASP A 187 5.84 -10.91 -11.97
C ASP A 187 6.10 -9.40 -12.16
N ALA A 188 7.29 -8.95 -11.80
CA ALA A 188 7.67 -7.54 -11.86
C ALA A 188 7.56 -6.96 -13.29
N ALA A 189 7.81 -7.77 -14.32
CA ALA A 189 7.72 -7.35 -15.72
C ALA A 189 6.27 -7.06 -16.12
N PHE A 190 5.32 -7.92 -15.70
CA PHE A 190 3.91 -7.72 -15.96
C PHE A 190 3.33 -6.54 -15.15
N GLN A 191 3.78 -6.36 -13.90
CA GLN A 191 3.41 -5.19 -13.08
C GLN A 191 3.84 -3.89 -13.75
N ALA A 192 5.07 -3.81 -14.27
CA ALA A 192 5.54 -2.66 -15.03
C ALA A 192 4.67 -2.39 -16.27
N LYS A 193 4.28 -3.45 -17.01
CA LYS A 193 3.35 -3.34 -18.14
C LYS A 193 1.99 -2.76 -17.74
N CYS A 194 1.46 -3.18 -16.59
CA CYS A 194 0.20 -2.68 -16.06
C CYS A 194 0.30 -1.18 -15.70
N LEU A 195 1.37 -0.77 -15.02
CA LEU A 195 1.61 0.63 -14.66
C LEU A 195 1.78 1.51 -15.91
N ASN A 196 2.53 1.04 -16.92
CA ASN A 196 2.66 1.77 -18.19
C ASN A 196 1.30 1.94 -18.88
N LYS A 197 0.45 0.91 -18.84
CA LYS A 197 -0.90 1.00 -19.42
C LYS A 197 -1.80 2.00 -18.68
N LEU A 198 -1.68 2.09 -17.37
CA LEU A 198 -2.38 3.13 -16.59
C LEU A 198 -1.86 4.53 -16.95
N ALA A 199 -0.56 4.70 -17.15
CA ALA A 199 0.01 5.97 -17.58
C ALA A 199 -0.53 6.39 -18.96
N GLU A 200 -0.58 5.46 -19.94
CA GLU A 200 -1.20 5.72 -21.24
C GLU A 200 -2.67 6.17 -21.13
N LEU A 201 -3.45 5.51 -20.27
CA LEU A 201 -4.86 5.87 -20.06
C LEU A 201 -5.01 7.25 -19.42
N ARG A 202 -4.10 7.62 -18.52
CA ARG A 202 -4.05 8.95 -17.93
C ARG A 202 -3.72 10.04 -18.97
N GLU A 203 -2.77 9.78 -19.85
CA GLU A 203 -2.44 10.70 -20.97
C GLU A 203 -3.62 10.90 -21.94
N GLN A 204 -4.56 9.94 -21.98
CA GLN A 204 -5.80 10.01 -22.76
C GLN A 204 -6.96 10.66 -21.98
N ASP A 205 -6.67 11.40 -20.91
CA ASP A 205 -7.67 12.09 -20.06
C ASP A 205 -8.73 11.16 -19.45
N LYS A 206 -8.35 9.88 -19.18
CA LYS A 206 -9.22 8.93 -18.50
C LYS A 206 -9.16 9.12 -16.98
N THR A 207 -10.32 9.06 -16.36
CA THR A 207 -10.44 9.13 -14.90
C THR A 207 -10.04 7.80 -14.27
N ILE A 208 -9.18 7.82 -13.25
CA ILE A 208 -8.68 6.61 -12.59
C ILE A 208 -8.98 6.67 -11.09
N VAL A 209 -9.57 5.62 -10.55
CA VAL A 209 -9.68 5.44 -9.08
C VAL A 209 -8.83 4.24 -8.70
N LEU A 210 -7.73 4.51 -7.99
CA LEU A 210 -6.75 3.52 -7.59
C LEU A 210 -6.92 3.17 -6.11
N VAL A 211 -7.15 1.90 -5.80
CA VAL A 211 -7.10 1.37 -4.44
C VAL A 211 -5.87 0.50 -4.31
N THR A 212 -4.95 0.86 -3.43
CA THR A 212 -3.73 0.10 -3.20
C THR A 212 -3.20 0.32 -1.79
N HIS A 213 -2.46 -0.66 -1.27
CA HIS A 213 -1.68 -0.52 -0.05
C HIS A 213 -0.27 0.01 -0.29
N ASN A 214 0.15 0.13 -1.55
CA ASN A 214 1.44 0.71 -1.91
C ASN A 214 1.33 2.24 -1.97
N MET A 215 1.72 2.91 -0.90
CA MET A 215 1.65 4.38 -0.80
C MET A 215 2.57 5.08 -1.81
N THR A 216 3.67 4.46 -2.22
CA THR A 216 4.54 4.99 -3.28
C THR A 216 3.78 5.10 -4.60
N ASN A 217 3.03 4.05 -4.98
CA ASN A 217 2.20 4.10 -6.20
C ASN A 217 1.12 5.19 -6.10
N VAL A 218 0.55 5.40 -4.91
CA VAL A 218 -0.44 6.46 -4.70
C VAL A 218 0.19 7.84 -4.95
N VAL A 219 1.34 8.13 -4.35
CA VAL A 219 2.04 9.40 -4.51
C VAL A 219 2.47 9.64 -5.96
N GLN A 220 2.97 8.60 -6.65
CA GLN A 220 3.48 8.72 -8.02
C GLN A 220 2.40 8.81 -9.10
N HIS A 221 1.23 8.22 -8.88
CA HIS A 221 0.23 8.04 -9.93
C HIS A 221 -1.11 8.72 -9.69
N CYS A 222 -1.34 9.31 -8.51
CA CYS A 222 -2.58 10.01 -8.20
C CYS A 222 -2.38 11.53 -8.14
N ASP A 223 -3.38 12.28 -8.56
CA ASP A 223 -3.44 13.74 -8.45
C ASP A 223 -4.00 14.16 -7.11
N ARG A 224 -4.83 13.30 -6.51
CA ARG A 224 -5.47 13.51 -5.21
C ARG A 224 -5.69 12.18 -4.50
N VAL A 225 -5.73 12.22 -3.17
CA VAL A 225 -6.00 11.06 -2.32
C VAL A 225 -7.23 11.30 -1.46
N ILE A 226 -8.05 10.27 -1.29
CA ILE A 226 -9.16 10.22 -0.35
C ILE A 226 -8.81 9.16 0.70
N TRP A 227 -8.65 9.59 1.94
CA TRP A 227 -8.42 8.70 3.07
C TRP A 227 -9.73 8.32 3.73
N MET A 228 -10.04 7.02 3.69
CA MET A 228 -11.18 6.44 4.38
C MET A 228 -10.78 5.86 5.74
N ASP A 229 -11.61 6.11 6.74
CA ASP A 229 -11.48 5.49 8.06
C ASP A 229 -12.85 5.09 8.60
N ARG A 230 -13.00 3.83 9.00
CA ARG A 230 -14.24 3.26 9.60
C ARG A 230 -15.53 3.63 8.84
N GLY A 231 -15.46 3.60 7.52
CA GLY A 231 -16.60 3.85 6.64
C GLY A 231 -16.91 5.31 6.38
N THR A 232 -16.06 6.24 6.76
CA THR A 232 -16.18 7.68 6.49
C THR A 232 -14.98 8.21 5.74
N VAL A 233 -15.09 9.37 5.09
CA VAL A 233 -13.95 10.12 4.57
C VAL A 233 -13.33 10.90 5.72
N ARG A 234 -12.08 10.61 6.05
CA ARG A 234 -11.34 11.29 7.12
C ARG A 234 -10.63 12.54 6.61
N ALA A 235 -9.99 12.44 5.44
CA ALA A 235 -9.33 13.55 4.77
C ALA A 235 -9.27 13.30 3.26
N ALA A 236 -9.10 14.38 2.50
CA ALA A 236 -8.85 14.31 1.07
C ALA A 236 -8.01 15.52 0.64
N GLY A 237 -7.01 15.30 -0.21
CA GLY A 237 -6.11 16.36 -0.64
C GLY A 237 -4.91 15.84 -1.43
N ASP A 238 -3.81 16.59 -1.34
CA ASP A 238 -2.53 16.26 -1.97
C ASP A 238 -2.02 14.87 -1.56
N PRO A 239 -1.50 14.06 -2.49
CA PRO A 239 -1.06 12.70 -2.22
C PRO A 239 0.03 12.60 -1.15
N GLU A 240 1.06 13.43 -1.18
CA GLU A 240 2.15 13.37 -0.21
C GLU A 240 1.63 13.72 1.19
N GLU A 241 0.85 14.81 1.30
CA GLU A 241 0.30 15.28 2.58
C GLU A 241 -0.64 14.25 3.21
N ILE A 242 -1.60 13.73 2.44
CA ILE A 242 -2.61 12.79 2.97
C ILE A 242 -1.99 11.42 3.28
N VAL A 243 -1.03 10.94 2.47
CA VAL A 243 -0.31 9.70 2.75
C VAL A 243 0.53 9.84 4.02
N GLU A 244 1.21 10.97 4.23
CA GLU A 244 1.96 11.21 5.45
C GLU A 244 1.06 11.23 6.69
N GLN A 245 -0.06 11.96 6.65
CA GLN A 245 -1.06 11.96 7.72
C GLN A 245 -1.60 10.55 8.01
N TYR A 246 -1.89 9.77 6.95
CA TYR A 246 -2.34 8.39 7.08
C TYR A 246 -1.31 7.52 7.77
N LEU A 247 -0.05 7.58 7.34
CA LEU A 247 1.04 6.79 7.91
C LEU A 247 1.29 7.14 9.38
N GLN A 248 1.23 8.41 9.74
CA GLN A 248 1.33 8.87 11.13
C GLN A 248 0.17 8.35 11.99
N ALA A 249 -1.05 8.32 11.46
CA ALA A 249 -2.24 7.88 12.19
C ALA A 249 -2.36 6.35 12.32
N VAL A 250 -1.87 5.60 11.33
CA VAL A 250 -1.91 4.13 11.30
C VAL A 250 -0.69 3.52 11.99
N GLN A 251 0.34 4.32 12.28
CA GLN A 251 1.42 3.86 13.15
C GLN A 251 0.79 3.37 14.44
N PRO A 252 0.91 2.07 14.78
CA PRO A 252 0.44 1.64 16.08
C PRO A 252 1.19 2.46 17.11
N GLN A 253 0.49 2.92 18.14
CA GLN A 253 1.09 3.32 19.42
C GLN A 253 1.82 2.11 20.08
N THR A 254 2.26 1.18 19.30
CA THR A 254 3.05 0.00 19.63
C THR A 254 4.55 0.32 19.62
N ALA A 255 4.91 1.51 20.08
CA ALA A 255 6.21 1.63 20.71
C ALA A 255 6.28 0.81 22.02
N ALA A 256 5.17 0.14 22.39
CA ALA A 256 5.07 -0.65 23.62
C ALA A 256 4.74 -2.14 23.39
N ALA A 257 4.64 -2.63 22.14
CA ALA A 257 4.33 -4.04 21.90
C ALA A 257 5.53 -4.78 21.32
N ALA A 258 6.07 -5.66 22.16
CA ALA A 258 7.07 -6.68 21.89
C ALA A 258 8.48 -6.14 21.48
N ALA A 259 9.11 -5.39 22.36
CA ALA A 259 10.51 -5.67 22.56
C ALA A 259 10.61 -7.18 22.89
N PRO A 260 11.45 -7.97 22.21
CA PRO A 260 11.77 -9.30 22.72
C PRO A 260 12.10 -9.12 24.20
N THR A 261 11.60 -9.99 25.07
CA THR A 261 11.96 -9.99 26.49
C THR A 261 13.47 -10.14 26.54
N LEU A 262 14.11 -9.00 26.63
CA LEU A 262 15.57 -8.91 26.64
C LEU A 262 16.01 -9.46 27.97
N ASP A 263 16.95 -10.34 27.90
CA ASP A 263 17.60 -10.92 29.06
C ASP A 263 18.12 -9.77 29.95
N GLU A 264 17.58 -9.62 31.15
CA GLU A 264 18.03 -8.59 32.10
C GLU A 264 19.54 -8.69 32.40
N SER A 265 20.15 -9.82 32.05
CA SER A 265 21.56 -10.11 32.14
C SER A 265 22.37 -9.78 30.88
N ALA A 266 21.79 -9.12 29.88
CA ALA A 266 22.51 -8.77 28.64
C ALA A 266 23.76 -7.91 28.95
N PRO A 267 24.94 -8.28 28.41
CA PRO A 267 26.21 -7.64 28.78
C PRO A 267 26.38 -6.23 28.20
N ILE A 268 25.53 -5.86 27.24
CA ILE A 268 25.49 -4.52 26.63
C ILE A 268 24.04 -4.12 26.36
N ARG A 269 23.72 -2.85 26.65
CA ARG A 269 22.41 -2.25 26.43
C ARG A 269 22.51 -1.02 25.55
N ILE A 270 21.50 -0.80 24.73
CA ILE A 270 21.38 0.40 23.90
C ILE A 270 20.77 1.51 24.76
N GLY A 271 21.42 2.65 24.83
CA GLY A 271 20.94 3.86 25.47
C GLY A 271 20.07 4.72 24.56
N THR A 272 20.30 6.02 24.56
CA THR A 272 19.64 7.00 23.71
C THR A 272 20.12 6.87 22.26
N VAL A 273 19.21 7.04 21.31
CA VAL A 273 19.53 7.12 19.88
C VAL A 273 19.06 8.46 19.36
N THR A 274 19.98 9.20 18.73
CA THR A 274 19.71 10.58 18.29
C THR A 274 20.17 10.77 16.84
N ALA A 275 19.32 11.37 16.01
CA ALA A 275 19.70 11.84 14.68
C ALA A 275 20.07 13.32 14.74
N ARG A 276 21.21 13.69 14.14
CA ARG A 276 21.71 15.07 14.07
C ARG A 276 21.93 15.48 12.62
N ASP A 277 21.52 16.68 12.31
CA ASP A 277 21.77 17.29 11.00
C ASP A 277 23.25 17.69 10.80
N HIS A 278 23.56 18.33 9.68
CA HIS A 278 24.89 18.78 9.33
C HIS A 278 25.45 19.89 10.27
N ARG A 279 24.60 20.50 11.09
CA ARG A 279 24.97 21.50 12.11
C ARG A 279 25.10 20.90 13.51
N GLY A 280 24.75 19.60 13.66
CA GLY A 280 24.72 18.91 14.94
C GLY A 280 23.42 19.13 15.72
N GLU A 281 22.40 19.75 15.11
CA GLU A 281 21.10 19.98 15.74
C GLU A 281 20.23 18.72 15.67
N THR A 282 19.40 18.52 16.69
CA THR A 282 18.33 17.53 16.75
C THR A 282 17.02 18.18 16.35
N ASP A 283 16.01 17.41 16.01
CA ASP A 283 14.65 17.89 15.69
C ASP A 283 14.53 18.76 14.42
N GLN A 284 15.60 18.85 13.62
CA GLN A 284 15.58 19.46 12.29
C GLN A 284 15.54 18.37 11.20
N PRO A 285 14.89 18.64 10.06
CA PRO A 285 14.97 17.75 8.91
C PRO A 285 16.42 17.56 8.44
N LEU A 286 16.81 16.33 8.18
CA LEU A 286 18.07 16.05 7.49
C LEU A 286 17.94 16.49 6.04
N VAL A 287 18.99 17.08 5.48
CA VAL A 287 18.98 17.59 4.10
C VAL A 287 19.63 16.56 3.18
N TYR A 288 18.96 16.18 2.11
CA TYR A 288 19.52 15.33 1.05
C TYR A 288 20.83 15.92 0.51
N GLY A 289 21.83 15.06 0.32
CA GLY A 289 23.14 15.49 -0.14
C GLY A 289 24.05 16.09 0.94
N ALA A 290 23.50 16.43 2.10
CA ALA A 290 24.28 16.94 3.22
C ALA A 290 24.79 15.82 4.14
N ARG A 291 25.68 16.15 5.07
CA ARG A 291 26.16 15.24 6.10
C ARG A 291 25.16 15.18 7.25
N ALA A 292 24.97 13.99 7.84
CA ALA A 292 24.19 13.78 9.06
C ALA A 292 24.82 12.70 9.92
N THR A 293 24.42 12.61 11.20
CA THR A 293 24.99 11.66 12.15
C THR A 293 23.89 11.00 12.96
N ILE A 294 23.92 9.66 13.04
CA ILE A 294 23.10 8.89 13.99
C ILE A 294 24.01 8.52 15.16
N GLU A 295 23.72 9.07 16.33
CA GLU A 295 24.42 8.75 17.57
C GLU A 295 23.67 7.68 18.33
N VAL A 296 24.39 6.66 18.81
CA VAL A 296 23.85 5.55 19.60
C VAL A 296 24.67 5.47 20.89
N GLU A 297 24.05 5.77 21.99
CA GLU A 297 24.65 5.53 23.32
C GLU A 297 24.50 4.05 23.68
N TYR A 298 25.49 3.50 24.40
CA TYR A 298 25.40 2.15 24.92
C TYR A 298 26.00 2.07 26.34
N GLU A 299 25.52 1.10 27.09
CA GLU A 299 25.97 0.79 28.44
C GLU A 299 26.49 -0.64 28.50
N VAL A 300 27.68 -0.84 29.07
CA VAL A 300 28.28 -2.15 29.30
C VAL A 300 27.97 -2.58 30.73
N THR A 301 27.14 -3.62 30.87
CA THR A 301 26.63 -4.11 32.15
C THR A 301 27.41 -5.33 32.67
N ALA A 302 28.10 -6.05 31.78
CA ALA A 302 28.92 -7.22 32.08
C ALA A 302 30.06 -7.35 31.06
N PRO A 303 31.15 -8.10 31.36
CA PRO A 303 32.23 -8.34 30.40
C PRO A 303 31.68 -8.93 29.07
N VAL A 304 32.06 -8.31 27.97
CA VAL A 304 31.64 -8.70 26.60
C VAL A 304 32.85 -8.58 25.66
N SER A 305 32.97 -9.54 24.74
CA SER A 305 34.03 -9.54 23.71
C SER A 305 33.47 -9.04 22.39
N ASP A 306 34.13 -7.99 21.85
CA ASP A 306 33.88 -7.42 20.51
C ASP A 306 32.36 -7.32 20.12
N PRO A 307 31.51 -6.65 20.92
CA PRO A 307 30.11 -6.50 20.57
C PRO A 307 29.94 -5.63 19.33
N VAL A 308 28.86 -5.89 18.58
CA VAL A 308 28.56 -5.22 17.31
C VAL A 308 27.27 -4.42 17.44
N ILE A 309 27.30 -3.15 17.07
CA ILE A 309 26.09 -2.33 16.91
C ILE A 309 25.61 -2.42 15.48
N GLY A 310 24.35 -2.80 15.31
CA GLY A 310 23.63 -2.78 14.03
C GLY A 310 22.62 -1.63 13.99
N ILE A 311 22.59 -0.90 12.90
CA ILE A 311 21.61 0.17 12.64
C ILE A 311 20.83 -0.18 11.38
N THR A 312 19.50 -0.17 11.48
CA THR A 312 18.60 -0.43 10.35
C THR A 312 17.70 0.78 10.14
N PHE A 313 17.64 1.25 8.91
CA PHE A 313 16.72 2.31 8.50
C PHE A 313 15.42 1.69 8.01
N VAL A 314 14.31 2.26 8.45
CA VAL A 314 12.95 1.79 8.15
C VAL A 314 12.14 2.98 7.64
N ASN A 315 11.39 2.79 6.56
CA ASN A 315 10.51 3.84 6.07
C ASN A 315 9.26 3.98 6.96
N ALA A 316 8.43 4.96 6.66
CA ALA A 316 7.19 5.21 7.39
C ALA A 316 6.21 4.01 7.37
N THR A 317 6.27 3.14 6.36
CA THR A 317 5.42 1.93 6.26
C THR A 317 5.98 0.71 7.02
N GLY A 318 7.14 0.84 7.64
CA GLY A 318 7.77 -0.24 8.40
C GLY A 318 8.68 -1.17 7.57
N HIS A 319 8.92 -0.87 6.29
CA HIS A 319 9.83 -1.64 5.47
C HIS A 319 11.28 -1.24 5.74
N ALA A 320 12.14 -2.22 5.95
CA ALA A 320 13.57 -2.00 6.07
C ALA A 320 14.17 -1.58 4.71
N LEU A 321 14.89 -0.46 4.71
CA LEU A 321 15.55 0.09 3.53
C LEU A 321 16.99 -0.40 3.39
N GLY A 322 17.59 -0.74 4.51
CA GLY A 322 18.95 -1.22 4.61
C GLY A 322 19.45 -1.14 6.04
N GLY A 323 20.54 -1.86 6.31
CA GLY A 323 21.18 -1.88 7.62
C GLY A 323 22.69 -1.93 7.48
N LEU A 324 23.36 -1.37 8.48
CA LEU A 324 24.81 -1.32 8.59
C LEU A 324 25.22 -1.81 9.98
N THR A 325 26.38 -2.42 10.08
CA THR A 325 26.94 -2.82 11.38
C THR A 325 28.29 -2.15 11.60
N SER A 326 28.62 -1.86 12.87
CA SER A 326 29.93 -1.34 13.25
C SER A 326 31.07 -2.22 12.72
N ARG A 327 30.85 -3.53 12.67
CA ARG A 327 31.80 -4.51 12.14
C ARG A 327 32.07 -4.36 10.64
N LEU A 328 31.06 -4.03 9.84
CA LEU A 328 31.23 -3.79 8.40
C LEU A 328 32.19 -2.63 8.14
N ALA A 329 32.20 -1.64 9.03
CA ALA A 329 33.11 -0.50 9.00
C ALA A 329 34.47 -0.78 9.69
N GLY A 330 34.71 -1.98 10.23
CA GLY A 330 35.91 -2.31 10.99
C GLY A 330 35.98 -1.62 12.36
N LEU A 331 34.86 -1.01 12.83
CA LEU A 331 34.84 -0.30 14.10
C LEU A 331 34.67 -1.29 15.26
N LYS A 332 35.58 -1.26 16.23
CA LYS A 332 35.48 -1.94 17.52
C LYS A 332 34.95 -0.99 18.57
N LEU A 333 33.99 -1.47 19.37
CA LEU A 333 33.46 -0.69 20.49
C LEU A 333 34.45 -0.68 21.65
N ASP A 334 34.58 0.46 22.31
CA ASP A 334 35.32 0.53 23.57
C ASP A 334 34.43 0.03 24.72
N VAL A 335 34.69 -1.19 25.14
CA VAL A 335 33.96 -1.86 26.25
C VAL A 335 34.73 -1.77 27.58
N SER A 336 35.81 -1.02 27.62
CA SER A 336 36.58 -0.78 28.85
C SER A 336 35.91 0.22 29.80
N GLN A 337 35.00 1.05 29.25
CA GLN A 337 34.19 2.01 29.98
C GLN A 337 32.76 1.50 30.16
N PRO A 338 32.10 1.86 31.27
CA PRO A 338 30.70 1.42 31.50
C PRO A 338 29.69 2.00 30.52
N THR A 339 30.01 3.09 29.82
CA THR A 339 29.17 3.74 28.81
C THR A 339 30.01 4.17 27.63
N GLY A 340 29.42 4.18 26.45
CA GLY A 340 30.08 4.66 25.24
C GLY A 340 29.08 5.19 24.21
N VAL A 341 29.60 5.80 23.15
CA VAL A 341 28.80 6.35 22.04
C VAL A 341 29.38 5.88 20.72
N VAL A 342 28.53 5.31 19.88
CA VAL A 342 28.84 4.99 18.47
C VAL A 342 28.15 5.97 17.55
N ARG A 343 28.86 6.45 16.54
CA ARG A 343 28.35 7.38 15.54
C ARG A 343 28.36 6.76 14.15
N LEU A 344 27.20 6.66 13.52
CA LEU A 344 27.11 6.39 12.10
C LEU A 344 27.00 7.73 11.36
N VAL A 345 28.00 8.03 10.54
CA VAL A 345 28.02 9.24 9.71
C VAL A 345 27.44 8.90 8.35
N LEU A 346 26.40 9.60 8.00
CA LEU A 346 25.80 9.59 6.65
C LEU A 346 26.42 10.76 5.86
N ASP A 347 27.21 10.46 4.86
CA ASP A 347 27.91 11.48 4.06
C ASP A 347 28.02 11.00 2.60
N PRO A 348 27.06 11.38 1.74
CA PRO A 348 25.90 12.23 2.00
C PRO A 348 24.66 11.46 2.51
N VAL A 349 23.64 12.19 2.99
CA VAL A 349 22.27 11.68 3.17
C VAL A 349 21.67 11.39 1.80
N ILE A 350 21.23 10.14 1.59
CA ILE A 350 20.76 9.63 0.29
C ILE A 350 19.27 9.29 0.26
N PHE A 351 18.53 9.59 1.33
CA PHE A 351 17.10 9.31 1.41
C PHE A 351 16.27 10.36 0.68
N THR A 352 15.16 9.93 0.08
CA THR A 352 14.15 10.82 -0.49
C THR A 352 13.42 11.59 0.60
N ARG A 353 12.65 12.61 0.21
CA ARG A 353 11.76 13.34 1.14
C ARG A 353 10.82 12.38 1.86
N GLY A 354 10.74 12.47 3.18
CA GLY A 354 9.86 11.63 3.99
C GLY A 354 10.35 11.43 5.41
N THR A 355 9.58 10.64 6.17
CA THR A 355 9.90 10.26 7.55
C THR A 355 10.52 8.88 7.59
N TYR A 356 11.60 8.75 8.32
CA TYR A 356 12.37 7.53 8.50
C TYR A 356 12.57 7.23 9.98
N LYS A 357 12.69 5.94 10.29
CA LYS A 357 12.93 5.46 11.64
C LYS A 357 14.22 4.66 11.70
N VAL A 358 14.89 4.72 12.83
CA VAL A 358 16.11 3.99 13.10
C VAL A 358 15.83 2.90 14.13
N SER A 359 16.10 1.66 13.76
CA SER A 359 16.14 0.54 14.70
C SER A 359 17.60 0.19 14.97
N VAL A 360 17.92 -0.05 16.22
CA VAL A 360 19.29 -0.35 16.66
C VAL A 360 19.32 -1.69 17.37
N SER A 361 20.36 -2.48 17.11
CA SER A 361 20.61 -3.77 17.76
C SER A 361 22.04 -3.84 18.29
N ALA A 362 22.21 -4.47 19.44
CA ALA A 362 23.50 -4.88 19.97
C ALA A 362 23.62 -6.40 19.82
N LEU A 363 24.69 -6.88 19.23
CA LEU A 363 24.89 -8.28 18.86
C LEU A 363 26.24 -8.80 19.37
N ASP A 364 26.38 -10.11 19.40
CA ASP A 364 27.67 -10.74 19.64
C ASP A 364 28.63 -10.54 18.46
N GLU A 365 29.91 -10.86 18.69
CA GLU A 365 30.97 -10.77 17.68
C GLU A 365 30.60 -11.52 16.37
N ARG A 366 29.86 -12.61 16.43
CA ARG A 366 29.49 -13.43 15.27
C ARG A 366 28.20 -12.98 14.58
N ILE A 367 27.52 -11.95 15.12
CA ILE A 367 26.22 -11.48 14.61
C ILE A 367 25.13 -12.58 14.64
N GLN A 368 25.22 -13.48 15.62
CA GLN A 368 24.30 -14.60 15.78
C GLN A 368 23.33 -14.42 16.95
N ARG A 369 23.75 -13.69 18.00
CA ARG A 369 22.96 -13.47 19.20
C ARG A 369 22.71 -11.99 19.40
N PHE A 370 21.44 -11.64 19.62
CA PHE A 370 21.07 -10.29 20.06
C PHE A 370 21.26 -10.19 21.58
N TYR A 371 21.98 -9.16 22.01
CA TYR A 371 22.10 -8.75 23.39
C TYR A 371 20.99 -7.75 23.74
N ASP A 372 20.77 -6.77 22.85
CA ASP A 372 19.72 -5.77 22.99
C ASP A 372 19.19 -5.34 21.63
N MET A 373 17.94 -4.86 21.59
CA MET A 373 17.31 -4.37 20.37
C MET A 373 16.27 -3.30 20.71
N LYS A 374 16.46 -2.10 20.16
CA LYS A 374 15.47 -1.04 20.20
C LYS A 374 14.88 -0.81 18.80
N SER A 375 13.68 -1.28 18.60
CA SER A 375 12.92 -0.99 17.37
C SER A 375 12.46 0.46 17.39
N GLN A 376 12.65 1.16 16.25
CA GLN A 376 12.24 2.57 16.11
C GLN A 376 12.79 3.47 17.24
N ALA A 377 14.06 3.28 17.59
CA ALA A 377 14.74 3.97 18.67
C ALA A 377 14.85 5.49 18.47
N ALA A 378 14.87 5.93 17.21
CA ALA A 378 14.81 7.33 16.81
C ALA A 378 14.01 7.48 15.50
N SER A 379 13.54 8.69 15.23
CA SER A 379 12.93 9.06 13.95
C SER A 379 13.55 10.38 13.46
N PHE A 380 13.59 10.54 12.13
CA PHE A 380 14.02 11.78 11.50
C PHE A 380 13.24 11.99 10.22
N THR A 381 13.11 13.24 9.79
CA THR A 381 12.58 13.63 8.49
C THR A 381 13.72 14.00 7.55
N VAL A 382 13.50 13.84 6.27
CA VAL A 382 14.45 14.25 5.23
C VAL A 382 13.77 15.27 4.33
N ASP A 383 14.45 16.39 4.08
CA ASP A 383 14.11 17.34 3.03
C ASP A 383 14.98 17.07 1.80
N GLY A 384 14.35 16.68 0.71
CA GLY A 384 15.05 16.20 -0.48
C GLY A 384 14.13 15.93 -1.66
N PRO A 385 14.61 15.18 -2.67
CA PRO A 385 13.82 14.82 -3.85
C PRO A 385 12.53 14.10 -3.47
N SER A 386 11.41 14.52 -4.07
CA SER A 386 10.09 13.92 -3.84
C SER A 386 9.88 12.70 -4.73
N LEU A 387 9.17 11.69 -4.22
CA LEU A 387 8.68 10.56 -5.01
C LEU A 387 7.61 10.97 -6.03
N ALA A 388 6.97 12.14 -5.85
CA ALA A 388 5.95 12.65 -6.76
C ALA A 388 6.51 13.16 -8.10
N THR A 389 7.80 13.50 -8.16
CA THR A 389 8.41 14.08 -9.38
C THR A 389 8.60 13.08 -10.52
N ARG A 390 8.34 11.79 -10.32
CA ARG A 390 8.62 10.68 -11.25
C ARG A 390 10.10 10.52 -11.66
N GLU A 391 10.95 11.44 -11.27
CA GLU A 391 12.40 11.40 -11.55
C GLU A 391 13.12 10.46 -10.59
N VAL A 392 12.48 10.16 -9.46
CA VAL A 392 13.02 9.33 -8.40
C VAL A 392 12.13 8.11 -8.19
N SER A 393 12.73 6.93 -8.16
CA SER A 393 12.07 5.67 -7.84
C SER A 393 12.67 5.07 -6.58
N GLY A 394 11.84 4.88 -5.53
CA GLY A 394 12.27 4.30 -4.26
C GLY A 394 12.69 5.35 -3.21
N HIS A 395 13.05 4.87 -2.03
CA HIS A 395 13.34 5.70 -0.85
C HIS A 395 14.79 6.16 -0.72
N VAL A 396 15.64 5.75 -1.66
CA VAL A 396 17.09 6.03 -1.63
C VAL A 396 17.51 6.52 -3.01
N VAL A 397 18.20 7.66 -3.05
CA VAL A 397 18.80 8.23 -4.26
C VAL A 397 20.30 8.24 -4.09
N TYR A 398 20.99 7.42 -4.89
CA TYR A 398 22.45 7.38 -4.88
C TYR A 398 23.01 8.63 -5.56
N PRO A 399 24.09 9.22 -5.05
CA PRO A 399 24.83 10.25 -5.78
C PRO A 399 25.25 9.68 -7.16
N HIS A 400 24.89 10.36 -8.23
CA HIS A 400 25.14 9.89 -9.60
C HIS A 400 25.33 11.07 -10.55
N HIS A 401 25.98 10.81 -11.67
CA HIS A 401 25.98 11.66 -12.86
C HIS A 401 25.78 10.79 -14.09
N TRP A 402 25.20 11.39 -15.11
CA TRP A 402 24.94 10.72 -16.38
C TRP A 402 25.94 11.18 -17.42
N GLU A 403 26.56 10.23 -18.14
CA GLU A 403 27.44 10.52 -19.27
C GLU A 403 26.86 9.88 -20.52
N SER A 404 26.85 10.59 -21.64
CA SER A 404 26.48 10.06 -22.94
C SER A 404 27.57 10.33 -23.97
N ASN A 405 27.82 9.39 -24.88
CA ASN A 405 28.74 9.61 -25.99
C ASN A 405 28.15 10.63 -26.96
N GLY A 406 28.50 11.93 -26.80
CA GLY A 406 28.08 13.04 -27.66
C GLY A 406 27.06 14.02 -27.08
N GLY A 407 26.61 13.85 -25.83
CA GLY A 407 25.77 14.83 -25.13
C GLY A 407 26.61 15.75 -24.24
N GLN A 408 26.41 17.07 -24.34
CA GLN A 408 26.90 17.99 -23.32
C GLN A 408 25.97 17.90 -22.12
N PRO A 409 26.47 17.84 -20.87
CA PRO A 409 25.64 17.95 -19.69
C PRO A 409 24.96 19.32 -19.66
N SER A 410 23.66 19.34 -19.47
CA SER A 410 22.85 20.54 -19.31
C SER A 410 23.01 21.16 -17.94
#